data_cfe109a5a67f5b5fa4efc048377ea86e
#
_entry.id   cfe109a5a67f5b5fa4efc048377ea86e
#
_cell.length_a   1.000
_cell.length_b   1.000
_cell.length_c   1.000
_cell.angle_alpha   90.00
_cell.angle_beta   90.00
_cell.angle_gamma   90.00
#
_symmetry.space_group_name_H-M   'P 1'
#
loop_
_entity.id
_entity.type
_entity.pdbx_description
1 polymer ?
#
loop_
_entity_poly.entity_id
_entity_poly.type
_entity_poly.pdbx_seq_one_letter_code
_entity_poly.pdbx_strand_id
1 'polypeptide(L)'
;MRIMFIGWVGASLCSCEKYLDIKPYGQTIPKTTEEFAALVHELCYEIDYGHSESVGGYGDAQECEAFADNMATNLGAANDYMAAYVGSSVSLKQDVYKNLYEEIRNCNIILGEFEDGRDTREGQDIVGTAYALRGVCYYQLLRMFCEPPLADATKPGVPIVTEFDMEAKPIRSTMQETIDQAERDLKTALACDIQEKMYRFNNDVLHGYLARLYHWCGRWQEARDEARLVLEKHPLLSGDDYVKMMQTQYGLVGNRIFMGDLLTGGQLGITGAMSFMERRPLSADFVKLFAEGTNDIRRKGNLFFNRKRTNKKFFFTGMRSAEMALISMECAYHLGMQDSALYELNMFRQNRITGMYVYNLATLPPVDDTALIRQDATGKPLTPLIQAILNERRKELYLENGDRWFELKRNGRPEWWVAREGMKFWTRQFMYTWPINVTDLELQPGLVQNPGYEETY
;
A
#
# COMPACT_ATOMS: atom_id res chain seq x y z
N MET A 1 80.41 29.31 28.31
CA MET A 1 79.75 28.04 28.74
C MET A 1 78.32 28.43 29.14
N ARG A 2 77.35 28.30 28.22
CA ARG A 2 75.95 28.65 28.47
C ARG A 2 75.16 27.35 28.53
N ILE A 3 74.53 27.07 29.66
CA ILE A 3 73.70 25.93 29.93
C ILE A 3 72.27 26.31 29.49
N MET A 4 71.70 25.53 28.58
CA MET A 4 70.35 25.70 28.04
C MET A 4 69.42 24.77 28.80
N PHE A 5 68.43 25.34 29.50
CA PHE A 5 67.32 24.60 30.12
C PHE A 5 66.26 24.33 29.07
N ILE A 6 65.96 23.07 28.83
CA ILE A 6 64.84 22.63 28.04
C ILE A 6 63.66 22.36 28.98
N GLY A 7 62.68 23.26 28.93
CA GLY A 7 61.39 23.03 29.63
C GLY A 7 60.49 22.14 28.83
N TRP A 8 60.00 21.04 29.43
CA TRP A 8 58.96 20.19 28.91
C TRP A 8 57.60 20.88 29.17
N VAL A 9 56.88 21.24 28.11
CA VAL A 9 55.48 21.65 28.15
C VAL A 9 54.63 20.43 27.86
N GLY A 10 54.05 19.89 28.90
CA GLY A 10 53.00 18.84 28.79
C GLY A 10 51.72 19.44 28.27
N ALA A 11 51.40 19.19 27.02
CA ALA A 11 50.09 19.51 26.46
C ALA A 11 49.08 18.46 26.91
N SER A 12 48.21 18.83 27.84
CA SER A 12 47.01 18.07 28.19
C SER A 12 46.03 18.18 27.04
N LEU A 13 45.87 17.08 26.30
CA LEU A 13 44.78 16.92 25.34
C LEU A 13 43.45 16.77 26.12
N CYS A 14 42.79 17.87 26.37
CA CYS A 14 41.35 17.83 26.66
C CYS A 14 40.66 17.49 25.35
N SER A 15 40.27 16.24 25.20
CA SER A 15 39.34 15.79 24.18
C SER A 15 37.99 16.49 24.44
N CYS A 16 37.65 17.42 23.60
CA CYS A 16 36.29 18.00 23.58
C CYS A 16 35.35 16.97 22.93
N GLU A 17 34.70 16.15 23.73
CA GLU A 17 33.60 15.27 23.29
C GLU A 17 32.40 16.05 22.71
N LYS A 18 32.36 17.38 22.86
CA LYS A 18 31.29 18.23 22.35
C LYS A 18 31.39 18.61 20.87
N TYR A 19 32.40 18.16 20.13
CA TYR A 19 32.59 18.56 18.72
C TYR A 19 32.00 17.56 17.72
N LEU A 20 31.44 16.45 18.19
CA LEU A 20 30.80 15.41 17.34
C LEU A 20 29.26 15.51 17.32
N ASP A 21 28.69 16.49 18.00
CA ASP A 21 27.24 16.74 17.94
C ASP A 21 26.92 17.70 16.76
N ILE A 22 27.28 17.28 15.54
CA ILE A 22 26.90 18.00 14.32
C ILE A 22 25.45 17.66 14.03
N LYS A 23 24.54 18.45 14.61
CA LYS A 23 23.11 18.40 14.21
C LYS A 23 22.99 18.93 12.77
N PRO A 24 22.23 18.27 11.90
CA PRO A 24 21.96 18.79 10.58
C PRO A 24 21.37 20.20 10.71
N TYR A 25 21.87 21.14 9.94
CA TYR A 25 21.39 22.51 9.92
C TYR A 25 19.90 22.51 9.56
N GLY A 26 19.02 22.84 10.51
CA GLY A 26 17.59 23.05 10.28
C GLY A 26 16.62 22.05 10.90
N GLN A 27 17.07 20.96 11.52
CA GLN A 27 16.17 20.05 12.27
C GLN A 27 16.65 19.92 13.73
N THR A 28 15.83 20.41 14.66
CA THR A 28 16.01 20.16 16.08
C THR A 28 15.33 18.85 16.43
N ILE A 29 16.05 17.92 17.06
CA ILE A 29 15.42 16.71 17.64
C ILE A 29 14.44 17.19 18.71
N PRO A 30 13.16 16.76 18.68
CA PRO A 30 12.16 17.08 19.70
C PRO A 30 12.66 16.70 21.11
N LYS A 31 12.22 17.43 22.13
CA LYS A 31 12.62 17.22 23.52
C LYS A 31 11.45 17.16 24.50
N THR A 32 10.33 17.75 24.14
CA THR A 32 9.14 17.78 25.01
C THR A 32 8.02 16.96 24.39
N THR A 33 7.07 16.51 25.21
CA THR A 33 5.89 15.78 24.75
C THR A 33 5.16 16.55 23.64
N GLU A 34 5.03 17.86 23.77
CA GLU A 34 4.36 18.71 22.79
C GLU A 34 5.12 18.75 21.45
N GLU A 35 6.45 18.74 21.47
CA GLU A 35 7.27 18.71 20.25
C GLU A 35 7.16 17.34 19.53
N PHE A 36 7.14 16.24 20.28
CA PHE A 36 6.91 14.90 19.71
C PHE A 36 5.47 14.76 19.19
N ALA A 37 4.47 15.28 19.92
CA ALA A 37 3.10 15.34 19.44
C ALA A 37 2.99 16.13 18.14
N ALA A 38 3.69 17.28 18.03
CA ALA A 38 3.72 18.07 16.81
C ALA A 38 4.32 17.29 15.62
N LEU A 39 5.39 16.51 15.83
CA LEU A 39 5.98 15.67 14.78
C LEU A 39 5.01 14.56 14.32
N VAL A 40 4.31 13.91 15.25
CA VAL A 40 3.27 12.92 14.91
C VAL A 40 2.11 13.58 14.16
N HIS A 41 1.69 14.77 14.58
CA HIS A 41 0.67 15.53 13.87
C HIS A 41 1.08 15.88 12.44
N GLU A 42 2.34 16.24 12.20
CA GLU A 42 2.86 16.51 10.87
C GLU A 42 2.78 15.25 9.98
N LEU A 43 3.21 14.09 10.49
CA LEU A 43 3.10 12.81 9.76
C LEU A 43 1.65 12.46 9.42
N CYS A 44 0.72 12.65 10.37
CA CYS A 44 -0.71 12.42 10.13
C CYS A 44 -1.31 13.46 9.18
N TYR A 45 -0.82 14.70 9.20
CA TYR A 45 -1.22 15.75 8.28
C TYR A 45 -0.83 15.43 6.83
N GLU A 46 0.35 14.87 6.59
CA GLU A 46 0.74 14.40 5.27
C GLU A 46 -0.19 13.30 4.75
N ILE A 47 -0.67 12.42 5.62
CA ILE A 47 -1.72 11.44 5.27
C ILE A 47 -3.01 12.16 4.87
N ASP A 48 -3.46 13.11 5.67
CA ASP A 48 -4.71 13.85 5.46
C ASP A 48 -4.68 14.73 4.20
N TYR A 49 -3.51 15.09 3.72
CA TYR A 49 -3.30 15.79 2.44
C TYR A 49 -3.03 14.86 1.25
N GLY A 50 -2.92 13.55 1.47
CA GLY A 50 -2.66 12.58 0.42
C GLY A 50 -1.22 12.60 -0.11
N HIS A 51 -0.27 13.06 0.68
CA HIS A 51 1.15 13.13 0.34
C HIS A 51 1.97 11.99 0.94
N SER A 52 1.46 11.30 1.98
CA SER A 52 2.18 10.21 2.62
C SER A 52 2.24 8.97 1.73
N GLU A 53 3.44 8.48 1.50
CA GLU A 53 3.68 7.25 0.73
C GLU A 53 3.28 5.99 1.51
N SER A 54 3.31 6.04 2.84
CA SER A 54 2.94 4.89 3.69
C SER A 54 1.49 4.46 3.51
N VAL A 55 0.59 5.39 3.30
CA VAL A 55 -0.83 5.08 3.05
C VAL A 55 -1.20 5.08 1.57
N GLY A 56 -0.24 5.34 0.69
CA GLY A 56 -0.40 5.41 -0.75
C GLY A 56 -1.03 6.73 -1.19
N GLY A 57 -0.20 7.68 -1.61
CA GLY A 57 -0.67 8.91 -2.22
C GLY A 57 -1.49 8.65 -3.48
N TYR A 58 -2.33 9.61 -3.88
CA TYR A 58 -3.14 9.50 -5.11
C TYR A 58 -2.30 9.27 -6.35
N GLY A 59 -1.10 9.83 -6.41
CA GLY A 59 -0.17 9.65 -7.53
C GLY A 59 0.17 8.19 -7.76
N ASP A 60 0.53 7.48 -6.71
CA ASP A 60 0.89 6.06 -6.79
C ASP A 60 -0.29 5.17 -7.10
N ALA A 61 -1.45 5.40 -6.47
CA ALA A 61 -2.66 4.67 -6.77
C ALA A 61 -3.09 4.87 -8.24
N GLN A 62 -2.98 6.09 -8.77
CA GLN A 62 -3.26 6.41 -10.17
C GLN A 62 -2.31 5.69 -11.12
N GLU A 63 -1.01 5.68 -10.81
CA GLU A 63 -0.02 5.01 -11.66
C GLU A 63 -0.16 3.49 -11.62
N CYS A 64 -0.40 2.90 -10.46
CA CYS A 64 -0.69 1.48 -10.34
C CYS A 64 -1.92 1.07 -11.16
N GLU A 65 -2.98 1.90 -11.19
CA GLU A 65 -4.12 1.68 -12.10
C GLU A 65 -3.70 1.84 -13.57
N ALA A 66 -2.79 2.76 -13.88
CA ALA A 66 -2.29 2.96 -15.23
C ALA A 66 -1.43 1.79 -15.73
N PHE A 67 -0.67 1.15 -14.83
CA PHE A 67 0.11 -0.05 -15.15
C PHE A 67 -0.74 -1.31 -15.30
N ALA A 68 -1.97 -1.30 -14.79
CA ALA A 68 -2.88 -2.44 -14.77
C ALA A 68 -3.79 -2.51 -16.03
N ASP A 69 -4.65 -3.53 -16.08
CA ASP A 69 -5.47 -3.89 -17.23
C ASP A 69 -6.96 -3.50 -17.12
N ASN A 70 -7.29 -2.63 -16.15
CA ASN A 70 -8.68 -2.13 -16.00
C ASN A 70 -9.04 -1.09 -17.05
N MET A 71 -8.05 -0.40 -17.61
CA MET A 71 -8.25 0.62 -18.64
C MET A 71 -7.64 0.21 -19.95
N ALA A 72 -8.31 0.60 -21.04
CA ALA A 72 -7.74 0.47 -22.37
C ALA A 72 -6.76 1.61 -22.65
N THR A 73 -5.73 1.30 -23.44
CA THR A 73 -4.84 2.31 -23.99
C THR A 73 -5.64 3.29 -24.85
N ASN A 74 -5.63 4.57 -24.53
CA ASN A 74 -6.27 5.57 -25.36
C ASN A 74 -5.29 6.10 -26.39
N LEU A 75 -5.55 5.82 -27.66
CA LEU A 75 -4.72 6.28 -28.80
C LEU A 75 -4.68 7.81 -28.96
N GLY A 76 -5.63 8.53 -28.35
CA GLY A 76 -5.70 9.99 -28.40
C GLY A 76 -5.12 10.70 -27.16
N ALA A 77 -4.56 9.99 -26.20
CA ALA A 77 -3.94 10.60 -25.04
C ALA A 77 -2.58 11.21 -25.38
N ALA A 78 -2.25 12.35 -24.78
CA ALA A 78 -0.94 13.00 -24.97
C ALA A 78 0.21 12.06 -24.60
N ASN A 79 1.36 12.24 -25.26
CA ASN A 79 2.51 11.33 -25.23
C ASN A 79 3.03 11.02 -23.82
N ASP A 80 3.03 11.99 -22.92
CA ASP A 80 3.62 11.88 -21.58
C ASP A 80 2.92 10.88 -20.67
N TYR A 81 1.62 10.62 -20.91
CA TYR A 81 0.86 9.65 -20.10
C TYR A 81 0.94 8.21 -20.61
N MET A 82 1.51 8.00 -21.77
CA MET A 82 1.58 6.65 -22.36
C MET A 82 2.77 5.87 -21.85
N ALA A 83 3.86 6.52 -21.55
CA ALA A 83 5.00 5.87 -20.89
C ALA A 83 4.60 5.27 -19.54
N ALA A 84 3.66 5.89 -18.83
CA ALA A 84 3.12 5.37 -17.58
C ALA A 84 2.38 4.03 -17.72
N TYR A 85 1.88 3.67 -18.90
CA TYR A 85 1.17 2.39 -19.08
C TYR A 85 2.04 1.15 -19.18
N VAL A 86 3.34 1.34 -19.32
CA VAL A 86 4.10 0.29 -19.94
C VAL A 86 5.36 -0.03 -19.20
N GLY A 87 5.30 -0.08 -17.92
CA GLY A 87 6.46 -0.50 -17.16
C GLY A 87 7.74 0.34 -17.37
N SER A 88 7.84 1.10 -18.47
CA SER A 88 8.99 1.97 -18.72
C SER A 88 9.14 3.09 -17.69
N SER A 89 8.04 3.51 -17.05
CA SER A 89 8.07 4.51 -15.98
C SER A 89 8.11 3.90 -14.58
N VAL A 90 8.12 2.58 -14.44
CA VAL A 90 8.34 1.93 -13.13
C VAL A 90 9.71 2.30 -12.56
N SER A 91 10.71 2.55 -13.41
CA SER A 91 12.01 3.07 -13.01
C SER A 91 11.93 4.42 -12.28
N LEU A 92 10.87 5.22 -12.51
CA LEU A 92 10.66 6.49 -11.82
C LEU A 92 10.13 6.34 -10.39
N LYS A 93 9.79 5.12 -9.95
CA LYS A 93 9.26 4.84 -8.61
C LYS A 93 10.32 4.76 -7.51
N GLN A 94 11.53 5.12 -7.80
CA GLN A 94 12.63 5.17 -6.83
C GLN A 94 12.38 6.17 -5.68
N ASP A 95 11.69 7.28 -5.94
CA ASP A 95 11.41 8.30 -4.92
C ASP A 95 10.48 7.76 -3.82
N VAL A 96 9.56 6.85 -4.15
CA VAL A 96 8.69 6.18 -3.16
C VAL A 96 9.52 5.43 -2.12
N TYR A 97 10.60 4.76 -2.54
CA TYR A 97 11.53 4.09 -1.63
C TYR A 97 12.15 5.07 -0.63
N LYS A 98 12.69 6.16 -1.12
CA LYS A 98 13.30 7.21 -0.30
C LYS A 98 12.28 7.82 0.68
N ASN A 99 11.10 8.18 0.20
CA ASN A 99 10.06 8.82 1.02
C ASN A 99 9.59 7.90 2.16
N LEU A 100 9.42 6.59 1.89
CA LEU A 100 9.10 5.61 2.95
C LEU A 100 10.18 5.52 4.03
N TYR A 101 11.47 5.58 3.65
CA TYR A 101 12.55 5.61 4.63
C TYR A 101 12.67 6.95 5.36
N GLU A 102 12.25 8.06 4.77
CA GLU A 102 12.13 9.34 5.49
C GLU A 102 11.03 9.29 6.57
N GLU A 103 9.89 8.67 6.27
CA GLU A 103 8.85 8.43 7.29
C GLU A 103 9.36 7.49 8.40
N ILE A 104 10.05 6.38 8.05
CA ILE A 104 10.68 5.45 9.02
C ILE A 104 11.68 6.20 9.91
N ARG A 105 12.51 7.07 9.35
CA ARG A 105 13.46 7.89 10.10
C ARG A 105 12.74 8.75 11.14
N ASN A 106 11.68 9.43 10.75
CA ASN A 106 10.90 10.27 11.67
C ASN A 106 10.26 9.45 12.79
N CYS A 107 9.73 8.26 12.46
CA CYS A 107 9.25 7.31 13.47
C CYS A 107 10.37 6.87 14.43
N ASN A 108 11.56 6.58 13.92
CA ASN A 108 12.70 6.18 14.73
C ASN A 108 13.16 7.29 15.69
N ILE A 109 13.11 8.57 15.27
CA ILE A 109 13.38 9.71 16.15
C ILE A 109 12.37 9.72 17.31
N ILE A 110 11.07 9.56 17.03
CA ILE A 110 10.05 9.50 18.09
C ILE A 110 10.31 8.31 19.01
N LEU A 111 10.55 7.13 18.47
CA LEU A 111 10.69 5.91 19.25
C LEU A 111 11.97 5.84 20.08
N GLY A 112 13.05 6.49 19.62
CA GLY A 112 14.34 6.50 20.29
C GLY A 112 14.57 7.64 21.26
N GLU A 113 14.03 8.84 20.94
CA GLU A 113 14.34 10.07 21.69
C GLU A 113 13.22 10.50 22.67
N PHE A 114 12.01 9.96 22.51
CA PHE A 114 10.90 10.30 23.40
C PHE A 114 10.94 9.45 24.67
N GLU A 115 11.44 10.02 25.78
CA GLU A 115 11.54 9.36 27.08
C GLU A 115 10.53 9.92 28.09
N ASP A 116 10.55 11.24 28.32
CA ASP A 116 9.72 11.90 29.32
C ASP A 116 8.25 11.96 28.90
N GLY A 117 7.36 11.37 29.71
CA GLY A 117 5.93 11.32 29.42
C GLY A 117 5.47 10.11 28.58
N ARG A 118 6.37 9.20 28.20
CA ARG A 118 6.07 8.01 27.41
C ARG A 118 4.99 7.12 28.02
N ASP A 119 4.90 7.06 29.35
CA ASP A 119 3.92 6.24 30.08
C ASP A 119 2.55 6.92 30.25
N THR A 120 2.43 8.19 29.88
CA THR A 120 1.14 8.89 29.88
C THR A 120 0.23 8.42 28.74
N ARG A 121 -1.08 8.70 28.82
CA ARG A 121 -2.00 8.36 27.73
C ARG A 121 -1.57 9.03 26.41
N GLU A 122 -1.23 10.29 26.45
CA GLU A 122 -0.73 11.04 25.30
C GLU A 122 0.57 10.42 24.75
N GLY A 123 1.51 10.07 25.64
CA GLY A 123 2.75 9.40 25.25
C GLY A 123 2.50 8.05 24.60
N GLN A 124 1.56 7.26 25.10
CA GLN A 124 1.17 5.98 24.48
C GLN A 124 0.54 6.19 23.10
N ASP A 125 -0.26 7.24 22.90
CA ASP A 125 -0.82 7.58 21.60
C ASP A 125 0.26 8.03 20.60
N ILE A 126 1.25 8.82 21.02
CA ILE A 126 2.41 9.24 20.22
C ILE A 126 3.23 8.02 19.80
N VAL A 127 3.65 7.20 20.75
CA VAL A 127 4.50 6.02 20.52
C VAL A 127 3.76 4.98 19.68
N GLY A 128 2.49 4.71 19.99
CA GLY A 128 1.65 3.80 19.23
C GLY A 128 1.51 4.23 17.78
N THR A 129 1.31 5.53 17.53
CA THR A 129 1.21 6.07 16.16
C THR A 129 2.53 5.95 15.40
N ALA A 130 3.68 6.20 16.05
CA ALA A 130 4.98 6.00 15.43
C ALA A 130 5.23 4.53 15.05
N TYR A 131 4.88 3.59 15.91
CA TYR A 131 4.92 2.16 15.57
C TYR A 131 3.96 1.82 14.41
N ALA A 132 2.73 2.34 14.43
CA ALA A 132 1.75 2.11 13.37
C ALA A 132 2.28 2.58 12.01
N LEU A 133 2.75 3.81 11.93
CA LEU A 133 3.34 4.38 10.71
C LEU A 133 4.53 3.57 10.22
N ARG A 134 5.49 3.23 11.09
CA ARG A 134 6.67 2.45 10.71
C ARG A 134 6.28 1.05 10.22
N GLY A 135 5.35 0.38 10.88
CA GLY A 135 4.82 -0.91 10.44
C GLY A 135 4.14 -0.84 9.08
N VAL A 136 3.37 0.22 8.82
CA VAL A 136 2.74 0.46 7.51
C VAL A 136 3.79 0.77 6.44
N CYS A 137 4.84 1.55 6.74
CA CYS A 137 5.95 1.79 5.82
C CYS A 137 6.63 0.47 5.42
N TYR A 138 6.94 -0.42 6.38
CA TYR A 138 7.52 -1.74 6.07
C TYR A 138 6.57 -2.62 5.26
N TYR A 139 5.26 -2.59 5.52
CA TYR A 139 4.28 -3.27 4.68
C TYR A 139 4.29 -2.75 3.24
N GLN A 140 4.38 -1.43 3.02
CA GLN A 140 4.46 -0.85 1.68
C GLN A 140 5.78 -1.20 0.98
N LEU A 141 6.91 -1.10 1.69
CA LEU A 141 8.21 -1.53 1.18
C LEU A 141 8.20 -3.00 0.75
N LEU A 142 7.64 -3.89 1.59
CA LEU A 142 7.45 -5.30 1.26
C LEU A 142 6.63 -5.48 -0.01
N ARG A 143 5.51 -4.78 -0.14
CA ARG A 143 4.57 -4.92 -1.25
C ARG A 143 5.13 -4.37 -2.57
N MET A 144 5.87 -3.26 -2.50
CA MET A 144 6.38 -2.55 -3.68
C MET A 144 7.75 -3.06 -4.12
N PHE A 145 8.69 -3.20 -3.18
CA PHE A 145 10.12 -3.41 -3.46
C PHE A 145 10.62 -4.84 -3.21
N CYS A 146 9.76 -5.75 -2.76
CA CYS A 146 10.07 -7.17 -2.65
C CYS A 146 9.26 -7.98 -3.64
N GLU A 147 9.71 -9.19 -3.96
CA GLU A 147 8.89 -10.15 -4.69
C GLU A 147 7.70 -10.63 -3.84
N PRO A 148 6.66 -11.26 -4.44
CA PRO A 148 5.59 -11.85 -3.64
C PRO A 148 6.13 -12.90 -2.67
N PRO A 149 5.73 -12.88 -1.36
CA PRO A 149 6.40 -13.66 -0.32
C PRO A 149 6.14 -15.17 -0.37
N LEU A 150 5.08 -15.60 -1.06
CA LEU A 150 4.68 -17.02 -1.07
C LEU A 150 5.68 -17.97 -1.73
N ALA A 151 6.58 -17.47 -2.57
CA ALA A 151 7.51 -18.32 -3.28
C ALA A 151 8.72 -18.72 -2.43
N ASP A 152 9.26 -17.79 -1.64
CA ASP A 152 10.47 -18.01 -0.85
C ASP A 152 10.73 -16.85 0.12
N ALA A 153 10.50 -17.07 1.40
CA ALA A 153 10.70 -16.07 2.45
C ALA A 153 12.17 -15.72 2.71
N THR A 154 13.12 -16.50 2.17
CA THR A 154 14.57 -16.23 2.25
C THR A 154 15.03 -15.22 1.20
N LYS A 155 14.19 -14.89 0.21
CA LYS A 155 14.49 -13.86 -0.79
C LYS A 155 14.77 -12.51 -0.15
N PRO A 156 15.48 -11.61 -0.87
CA PRO A 156 15.79 -10.30 -0.35
C PRO A 156 14.53 -9.51 0.03
N GLY A 157 14.49 -9.07 1.28
CA GLY A 157 13.59 -8.08 1.81
C GLY A 157 14.11 -6.66 1.54
N VAL A 158 13.92 -5.77 2.49
CA VAL A 158 14.47 -4.41 2.48
C VAL A 158 15.36 -4.19 3.72
N PRO A 159 16.20 -3.16 3.75
CA PRO A 159 16.94 -2.81 4.96
C PRO A 159 16.01 -2.54 6.15
N ILE A 160 16.29 -3.17 7.28
CA ILE A 160 15.55 -2.90 8.52
C ILE A 160 16.31 -1.85 9.31
N VAL A 161 15.69 -0.69 9.50
CA VAL A 161 16.22 0.47 10.23
C VAL A 161 15.26 0.79 11.36
N THR A 162 15.67 0.51 12.59
CA THR A 162 14.82 0.70 13.79
C THR A 162 15.33 1.78 14.73
N GLU A 163 16.47 2.38 14.41
CA GLU A 163 17.13 3.44 15.17
C GLU A 163 17.49 4.61 14.25
N PHE A 164 17.60 5.79 14.82
CA PHE A 164 18.07 6.96 14.10
C PHE A 164 19.61 7.01 14.18
N ASP A 165 20.26 6.56 13.12
CA ASP A 165 21.70 6.61 12.94
C ASP A 165 22.04 7.08 11.52
N MET A 166 22.63 8.27 11.41
CA MET A 166 23.00 8.89 10.12
C MET A 166 24.24 8.23 9.48
N GLU A 167 25.03 7.49 10.21
CA GLU A 167 26.24 6.82 9.70
C GLU A 167 25.96 5.35 9.33
N ALA A 168 24.83 4.81 9.75
CA ALA A 168 24.44 3.44 9.45
C ALA A 168 24.34 3.20 7.95
N LYS A 169 24.86 2.06 7.49
CA LYS A 169 24.74 1.59 6.11
C LYS A 169 24.03 0.23 6.07
N PRO A 170 22.74 0.21 6.34
CA PRO A 170 22.01 -1.04 6.41
C PRO A 170 21.92 -1.70 5.03
N ILE A 171 22.12 -3.01 5.01
CA ILE A 171 21.95 -3.85 3.83
C ILE A 171 20.55 -4.50 3.85
N ARG A 172 20.16 -5.10 2.75
CA ARG A 172 18.88 -5.83 2.67
C ARG A 172 18.84 -6.96 3.68
N SER A 173 17.75 -7.04 4.41
CA SER A 173 17.38 -8.22 5.21
C SER A 173 16.73 -9.28 4.32
N THR A 174 16.35 -10.39 4.91
CA THR A 174 15.46 -11.36 4.26
C THR A 174 14.02 -10.80 4.20
N MET A 175 13.24 -11.34 3.31
CA MET A 175 11.82 -11.01 3.22
C MET A 175 11.08 -11.37 4.53
N GLN A 176 11.43 -12.50 5.16
CA GLN A 176 10.83 -12.91 6.44
C GLN A 176 11.12 -11.88 7.54
N GLU A 177 12.35 -11.40 7.66
CA GLU A 177 12.70 -10.37 8.65
C GLU A 177 11.92 -9.07 8.40
N THR A 178 11.70 -8.69 7.13
CA THR A 178 10.88 -7.53 6.77
C THR A 178 9.41 -7.72 7.20
N ILE A 179 8.85 -8.91 6.98
CA ILE A 179 7.50 -9.28 7.42
C ILE A 179 7.40 -9.20 8.94
N ASP A 180 8.36 -9.80 9.64
CA ASP A 180 8.40 -9.85 11.10
C ASP A 180 8.52 -8.44 11.72
N GLN A 181 9.24 -7.53 11.04
CA GLN A 181 9.36 -6.14 11.48
C GLN A 181 8.03 -5.39 11.32
N ALA A 182 7.37 -5.50 10.17
CA ALA A 182 6.07 -4.88 9.94
C ALA A 182 5.02 -5.41 10.94
N GLU A 183 4.98 -6.72 11.15
CA GLU A 183 4.06 -7.36 12.10
C GLU A 183 4.32 -6.89 13.55
N ARG A 184 5.58 -6.87 13.96
CA ARG A 184 5.99 -6.44 15.32
C ARG A 184 5.54 -5.02 15.59
N ASP A 185 5.78 -4.12 14.66
CA ASP A 185 5.42 -2.71 14.80
C ASP A 185 3.90 -2.54 14.86
N LEU A 186 3.13 -3.17 13.98
CA LEU A 186 1.68 -3.09 13.98
C LEU A 186 1.06 -3.67 15.27
N LYS A 187 1.60 -4.79 15.77
CA LYS A 187 1.15 -5.40 17.04
C LYS A 187 1.51 -4.54 18.25
N THR A 188 2.67 -3.91 18.23
CA THR A 188 3.07 -2.99 19.30
C THR A 188 2.17 -1.75 19.31
N ALA A 189 1.85 -1.21 18.14
CA ALA A 189 0.88 -0.12 18.01
C ALA A 189 -0.50 -0.51 18.55
N LEU A 190 -0.97 -1.71 18.22
CA LEU A 190 -2.26 -2.24 18.73
C LEU A 190 -2.26 -2.35 20.26
N ALA A 191 -1.13 -2.76 20.87
CA ALA A 191 -0.99 -2.85 22.32
C ALA A 191 -0.98 -1.48 23.01
N CYS A 192 -0.62 -0.40 22.31
CA CYS A 192 -0.69 0.98 22.83
C CYS A 192 -2.14 1.49 22.92
N ASP A 193 -3.10 0.88 22.23
CA ASP A 193 -4.53 1.22 22.26
C ASP A 193 -4.79 2.71 21.99
N ILE A 194 -4.36 3.19 20.82
CA ILE A 194 -4.37 4.61 20.42
C ILE A 194 -5.78 5.20 20.53
N GLN A 195 -5.96 6.22 21.34
CA GLN A 195 -7.24 6.89 21.59
C GLN A 195 -7.36 8.25 20.89
N GLU A 196 -6.23 8.89 20.54
CA GLU A 196 -6.24 10.17 19.85
C GLU A 196 -6.72 10.02 18.41
N LYS A 197 -7.90 10.55 18.11
CA LYS A 197 -8.55 10.40 16.81
C LYS A 197 -7.80 11.10 15.68
N MET A 198 -7.06 12.15 15.99
CA MET A 198 -6.26 12.88 15.00
C MET A 198 -5.10 12.05 14.46
N TYR A 199 -4.65 11.04 15.21
CA TYR A 199 -3.57 10.14 14.77
C TYR A 199 -4.01 9.04 13.81
N ARG A 200 -5.31 8.87 13.58
CA ARG A 200 -5.91 7.97 12.55
C ARG A 200 -5.77 6.48 12.79
N PHE A 201 -4.77 6.01 13.52
CA PHE A 201 -4.44 4.58 13.70
C PHE A 201 -5.13 3.99 14.93
N ASN A 202 -6.47 3.96 14.94
CA ASN A 202 -7.21 3.22 15.94
C ASN A 202 -7.11 1.68 15.73
N ASN A 203 -7.60 0.91 16.70
CA ASN A 203 -7.51 -0.55 16.64
C ASN A 203 -8.14 -1.17 15.39
N ASP A 204 -9.25 -0.62 14.87
CA ASP A 204 -9.89 -1.16 13.66
C ASP A 204 -9.02 -0.95 12.42
N VAL A 205 -8.30 0.17 12.33
CA VAL A 205 -7.32 0.44 11.27
C VAL A 205 -6.13 -0.51 11.38
N LEU A 206 -5.63 -0.74 12.60
CA LEU A 206 -4.49 -1.63 12.85
C LEU A 206 -4.84 -3.09 12.54
N HIS A 207 -6.02 -3.58 12.94
CA HIS A 207 -6.53 -4.91 12.54
C HIS A 207 -6.63 -5.01 11.01
N GLY A 208 -7.10 -3.97 10.34
CA GLY A 208 -7.15 -3.95 8.88
C GLY A 208 -5.78 -4.02 8.22
N TYR A 209 -4.76 -3.34 8.74
CA TYR A 209 -3.38 -3.44 8.23
C TYR A 209 -2.76 -4.81 8.52
N LEU A 210 -3.01 -5.41 9.68
CA LEU A 210 -2.61 -6.79 9.97
C LEU A 210 -3.28 -7.78 9.01
N ALA A 211 -4.58 -7.62 8.72
CA ALA A 211 -5.28 -8.42 7.72
C ALA A 211 -4.62 -8.30 6.33
N ARG A 212 -4.27 -7.10 5.90
CA ARG A 212 -3.56 -6.84 4.63
C ARG A 212 -2.18 -7.51 4.60
N LEU A 213 -1.39 -7.35 5.67
CA LEU A 213 -0.05 -7.95 5.79
C LEU A 213 -0.12 -9.47 5.71
N TYR A 214 -0.98 -10.09 6.52
CA TYR A 214 -1.13 -11.53 6.54
C TYR A 214 -1.68 -12.10 5.24
N HIS A 215 -2.64 -11.42 4.61
CA HIS A 215 -3.16 -11.78 3.29
C HIS A 215 -2.06 -11.72 2.21
N TRP A 216 -1.22 -10.67 2.23
CA TRP A 216 -0.08 -10.54 1.33
C TRP A 216 0.92 -11.68 1.51
N CYS A 217 1.15 -12.11 2.74
CA CYS A 217 2.11 -13.17 3.11
C CYS A 217 1.54 -14.58 2.99
N GLY A 218 0.26 -14.78 2.65
CA GLY A 218 -0.37 -16.10 2.59
C GLY A 218 -0.66 -16.72 3.97
N ARG A 219 -0.64 -15.92 5.02
CA ARG A 219 -1.03 -16.33 6.37
C ARG A 219 -2.55 -16.24 6.49
N TRP A 220 -3.22 -17.18 5.81
CA TRP A 220 -4.66 -17.09 5.51
C TRP A 220 -5.55 -17.08 6.74
N GLN A 221 -5.22 -17.87 7.79
CA GLN A 221 -6.04 -17.92 9.01
C GLN A 221 -5.96 -16.58 9.73
N GLU A 222 -4.76 -16.07 9.97
CA GLU A 222 -4.57 -14.81 10.67
C GLU A 222 -5.18 -13.64 9.88
N ALA A 223 -4.99 -13.61 8.55
CA ALA A 223 -5.61 -12.58 7.70
C ALA A 223 -7.13 -12.58 7.82
N ARG A 224 -7.74 -13.76 7.85
CA ARG A 224 -9.18 -13.91 7.98
C ARG A 224 -9.68 -13.48 9.34
N ASP A 225 -8.99 -13.85 10.40
CA ASP A 225 -9.37 -13.51 11.77
C ASP A 225 -9.33 -12.00 11.98
N GLU A 226 -8.26 -11.33 11.55
CA GLU A 226 -8.11 -9.88 11.62
C GLU A 226 -9.17 -9.15 10.77
N ALA A 227 -9.41 -9.61 9.55
CA ALA A 227 -10.44 -9.02 8.68
C ALA A 227 -11.85 -9.13 9.29
N ARG A 228 -12.16 -10.23 9.98
CA ARG A 228 -13.45 -10.43 10.62
C ARG A 228 -13.66 -9.54 11.83
N LEU A 229 -12.63 -9.28 12.63
CA LEU A 229 -12.71 -8.30 13.73
C LEU A 229 -13.16 -6.93 13.22
N VAL A 230 -12.65 -6.51 12.06
CA VAL A 230 -13.07 -5.26 11.42
C VAL A 230 -14.52 -5.34 10.92
N LEU A 231 -14.90 -6.44 10.28
CA LEU A 231 -16.25 -6.61 9.72
C LEU A 231 -17.35 -6.69 10.78
N GLU A 232 -17.06 -7.18 11.98
CA GLU A 232 -17.99 -7.20 13.11
C GLU A 232 -18.45 -5.80 13.51
N LYS A 233 -17.54 -4.80 13.43
CA LYS A 233 -17.83 -3.41 13.75
C LYS A 233 -18.28 -2.59 12.53
N HIS A 234 -17.79 -2.93 11.37
CA HIS A 234 -18.01 -2.22 10.12
C HIS A 234 -18.63 -3.15 9.05
N PRO A 235 -19.92 -3.48 9.14
CA PRO A 235 -20.56 -4.37 8.18
C PRO A 235 -20.61 -3.79 6.76
N LEU A 236 -20.82 -4.66 5.76
CA LEU A 236 -20.99 -4.24 4.38
C LEU A 236 -22.22 -3.35 4.21
N LEU A 237 -22.06 -2.25 3.49
CA LEU A 237 -23.17 -1.44 3.03
C LEU A 237 -23.76 -2.01 1.74
N SER A 238 -25.05 -1.77 1.54
CA SER A 238 -25.81 -2.14 0.34
C SER A 238 -26.72 -0.99 -0.12
N GLY A 239 -27.35 -1.12 -1.27
CA GLY A 239 -28.35 -0.18 -1.77
C GLY A 239 -27.89 1.28 -1.81
N ASP A 240 -28.77 2.18 -1.40
CA ASP A 240 -28.53 3.62 -1.48
C ASP A 240 -27.41 4.11 -0.55
N ASP A 241 -27.21 3.46 0.60
CA ASP A 241 -26.10 3.81 1.52
C ASP A 241 -24.74 3.54 0.90
N TYR A 242 -24.60 2.41 0.19
CA TYR A 242 -23.39 2.12 -0.58
C TYR A 242 -23.19 3.17 -1.68
N VAL A 243 -24.22 3.47 -2.46
CA VAL A 243 -24.15 4.47 -3.56
C VAL A 243 -23.77 5.84 -3.01
N LYS A 244 -24.40 6.29 -1.92
CA LYS A 244 -24.11 7.56 -1.26
C LYS A 244 -22.65 7.63 -0.80
N MET A 245 -22.15 6.58 -0.15
CA MET A 245 -20.74 6.50 0.26
C MET A 245 -19.81 6.64 -0.94
N MET A 246 -20.06 5.89 -2.02
CA MET A 246 -19.20 5.89 -3.20
C MET A 246 -19.23 7.19 -3.99
N GLN A 247 -20.32 7.95 -3.90
CA GLN A 247 -20.47 9.27 -4.52
C GLN A 247 -19.96 10.41 -3.64
N THR A 248 -19.60 10.13 -2.39
CA THR A 248 -19.00 11.12 -1.50
C THR A 248 -17.48 11.09 -1.70
N GLN A 249 -16.91 12.22 -2.07
CA GLN A 249 -15.49 12.32 -2.39
C GLN A 249 -14.61 12.24 -1.13
N TYR A 250 -14.94 12.99 -0.10
CA TYR A 250 -14.12 13.14 1.10
C TYR A 250 -14.80 12.59 2.35
N GLY A 251 -13.98 12.29 3.34
CA GLY A 251 -14.41 11.97 4.69
C GLY A 251 -14.64 10.48 4.94
N LEU A 252 -14.58 10.14 6.23
CA LEU A 252 -14.89 8.81 6.76
C LEU A 252 -16.41 8.62 6.80
N VAL A 253 -17.01 8.34 5.65
CA VAL A 253 -18.45 8.14 5.50
C VAL A 253 -18.78 6.68 5.26
N GLY A 254 -19.96 6.26 5.70
CA GLY A 254 -20.41 4.88 5.56
C GLY A 254 -19.50 3.91 6.31
N ASN A 255 -18.92 2.96 5.61
CA ASN A 255 -18.00 1.98 6.15
C ASN A 255 -16.54 2.18 5.68
N ARG A 256 -16.15 3.41 5.40
CA ARG A 256 -14.74 3.80 5.27
C ARG A 256 -14.12 3.84 6.66
N ILE A 257 -13.10 3.04 6.88
CA ILE A 257 -12.44 2.84 8.17
C ILE A 257 -11.25 3.78 8.29
N PHE A 258 -10.53 3.94 7.18
CA PHE A 258 -9.36 4.79 7.05
C PHE A 258 -9.36 5.44 5.67
N MET A 259 -8.83 6.65 5.58
CA MET A 259 -8.72 7.35 4.31
C MET A 259 -7.51 8.28 4.35
N GLY A 260 -6.66 8.20 3.35
CA GLY A 260 -5.76 9.27 2.98
C GLY A 260 -6.55 10.40 2.32
N ASP A 261 -6.02 11.62 2.33
CA ASP A 261 -6.66 12.79 1.73
C ASP A 261 -8.07 13.08 2.27
N LEU A 262 -8.15 13.35 3.58
CA LEU A 262 -9.38 13.82 4.23
C LEU A 262 -9.64 15.30 4.02
N LEU A 263 -8.59 16.08 3.77
CA LEU A 263 -8.64 17.53 3.69
C LEU A 263 -8.82 18.00 2.24
N THR A 264 -9.57 19.07 2.09
CA THR A 264 -9.88 19.65 0.76
C THR A 264 -8.65 20.21 0.02
N GLY A 265 -7.49 20.27 0.68
CA GLY A 265 -6.21 20.69 0.07
C GLY A 265 -5.69 19.72 -0.99
N GLY A 266 -6.01 18.44 -0.87
CA GLY A 266 -5.70 17.40 -1.85
C GLY A 266 -6.54 17.43 -3.13
N GLN A 267 -7.45 18.40 -3.29
CA GLN A 267 -8.30 18.53 -4.49
C GLN A 267 -7.51 18.51 -5.81
N LEU A 268 -6.31 19.06 -5.83
CA LEU A 268 -5.48 19.06 -7.03
C LEU A 268 -5.07 17.63 -7.42
N GLY A 269 -4.72 16.79 -6.45
CA GLY A 269 -4.38 15.39 -6.67
C GLY A 269 -5.57 14.59 -7.19
N ILE A 270 -6.71 14.64 -6.52
CA ILE A 270 -7.94 13.98 -6.96
C ILE A 270 -8.42 14.50 -8.31
N THR A 271 -8.44 15.82 -8.51
CA THR A 271 -8.89 16.41 -9.77
C THR A 271 -7.98 15.99 -10.92
N GLY A 272 -6.68 15.99 -10.72
CA GLY A 272 -5.69 15.49 -11.67
C GLY A 272 -5.91 14.01 -11.99
N ALA A 273 -6.04 13.17 -10.98
CA ALA A 273 -6.29 11.74 -11.12
C ALA A 273 -7.61 11.46 -11.85
N MET A 274 -8.68 12.16 -11.50
CA MET A 274 -9.97 12.03 -12.19
C MET A 274 -9.87 12.45 -13.66
N SER A 275 -9.25 13.58 -13.94
CA SER A 275 -9.04 14.06 -15.31
C SER A 275 -8.20 13.07 -16.15
N PHE A 276 -7.22 12.44 -15.53
CA PHE A 276 -6.43 11.38 -16.14
C PHE A 276 -7.27 10.16 -16.48
N MET A 277 -8.16 9.73 -15.58
CA MET A 277 -9.05 8.57 -15.79
C MET A 277 -10.17 8.84 -16.80
N GLU A 278 -10.74 10.03 -16.81
CA GLU A 278 -11.79 10.40 -17.76
C GLU A 278 -11.32 10.33 -19.22
N ARG A 279 -10.04 10.53 -19.48
CA ARG A 279 -9.45 10.41 -20.82
C ARG A 279 -9.22 8.97 -21.25
N ARG A 280 -9.39 8.01 -20.36
CA ARG A 280 -9.09 6.58 -20.58
C ARG A 280 -10.34 5.74 -20.48
N PRO A 281 -10.72 5.05 -21.56
CA PRO A 281 -11.85 4.16 -21.50
C PRO A 281 -11.50 2.92 -20.69
N LEU A 282 -12.48 2.41 -19.95
CA LEU A 282 -12.36 1.09 -19.31
C LEU A 282 -12.09 0.02 -20.36
N SER A 283 -11.26 -0.96 -20.03
CA SER A 283 -11.00 -2.07 -20.95
C SER A 283 -12.27 -2.90 -21.18
N ALA A 284 -12.35 -3.52 -22.36
CA ALA A 284 -13.50 -4.38 -22.69
C ALA A 284 -13.59 -5.56 -21.72
N ASP A 285 -12.44 -6.11 -21.30
CA ASP A 285 -12.39 -7.24 -20.40
C ASP A 285 -12.83 -6.89 -18.98
N PHE A 286 -12.50 -5.67 -18.51
CA PHE A 286 -13.05 -5.19 -17.24
C PHE A 286 -14.57 -4.99 -17.31
N VAL A 287 -15.08 -4.39 -18.38
CA VAL A 287 -16.52 -4.16 -18.57
C VAL A 287 -17.32 -5.46 -18.64
N LYS A 288 -16.77 -6.53 -19.22
CA LYS A 288 -17.40 -7.86 -19.30
C LYS A 288 -17.70 -8.46 -17.90
N LEU A 289 -16.93 -8.10 -16.87
CA LEU A 289 -17.16 -8.59 -15.52
C LEU A 289 -18.51 -8.18 -14.93
N PHE A 290 -19.13 -7.13 -15.46
CA PHE A 290 -20.45 -6.65 -15.03
C PHE A 290 -21.57 -7.30 -15.86
N ALA A 291 -21.61 -8.62 -15.90
CA ALA A 291 -22.58 -9.40 -16.66
C ALA A 291 -24.03 -9.12 -16.26
N GLU A 292 -24.28 -8.78 -14.98
CA GLU A 292 -25.60 -8.45 -14.44
C GLU A 292 -26.08 -7.04 -14.88
N GLY A 293 -25.27 -6.30 -15.58
CA GLY A 293 -25.63 -5.02 -16.16
C GLY A 293 -26.04 -3.98 -15.12
N THR A 294 -27.20 -3.36 -15.30
CA THR A 294 -27.71 -2.30 -14.42
C THR A 294 -28.23 -2.82 -13.08
N ASN A 295 -28.33 -4.14 -12.90
CA ASN A 295 -28.67 -4.74 -11.61
C ASN A 295 -27.50 -4.69 -10.63
N ASP A 296 -26.27 -4.55 -11.12
CA ASP A 296 -25.09 -4.31 -10.28
C ASP A 296 -25.03 -2.82 -9.91
N ILE A 297 -25.18 -2.52 -8.61
CA ILE A 297 -25.20 -1.12 -8.10
C ILE A 297 -23.89 -0.38 -8.32
N ARG A 298 -22.77 -1.09 -8.44
CA ARG A 298 -21.48 -0.50 -8.78
C ARG A 298 -21.51 0.18 -10.14
N ARG A 299 -22.32 -0.35 -11.06
CA ARG A 299 -22.54 0.23 -12.36
C ARG A 299 -23.36 1.52 -12.31
N LYS A 300 -24.35 1.61 -11.39
CA LYS A 300 -25.16 2.80 -11.20
C LYS A 300 -24.43 3.93 -10.48
N GLY A 301 -23.68 3.58 -9.42
CA GLY A 301 -23.07 4.55 -8.52
C GLY A 301 -21.67 5.01 -8.95
N ASN A 302 -20.88 4.13 -9.55
CA ASN A 302 -19.44 4.30 -9.67
C ASN A 302 -18.94 4.26 -11.11
N LEU A 303 -19.61 3.50 -11.99
CA LEU A 303 -19.14 3.26 -13.33
C LEU A 303 -20.12 3.81 -14.32
N PHE A 304 -19.68 4.78 -15.07
CA PHE A 304 -20.50 5.34 -16.13
C PHE A 304 -20.20 4.66 -17.46
N PHE A 305 -21.01 3.66 -17.82
CA PHE A 305 -20.91 2.98 -19.09
C PHE A 305 -21.65 3.78 -20.19
N ASN A 306 -21.03 4.84 -20.66
CA ASN A 306 -21.44 5.46 -21.89
C ASN A 306 -20.73 4.76 -23.09
N ARG A 307 -20.99 5.22 -24.32
CA ARG A 307 -20.30 4.71 -25.53
C ARG A 307 -18.76 4.82 -25.44
N LYS A 308 -18.24 5.72 -24.63
CA LYS A 308 -16.81 5.93 -24.42
C LYS A 308 -16.23 5.09 -23.27
N ARG A 309 -17.08 4.33 -22.56
CA ARG A 309 -16.67 3.54 -21.39
C ARG A 309 -15.96 4.37 -20.30
N THR A 310 -16.39 5.60 -20.11
CA THR A 310 -15.81 6.50 -19.09
C THR A 310 -16.28 6.14 -17.70
N ASN A 311 -15.48 6.51 -16.72
CA ASN A 311 -15.71 6.23 -15.32
C ASN A 311 -16.03 7.52 -14.55
N LYS A 312 -16.86 7.40 -13.50
CA LYS A 312 -17.15 8.48 -12.55
C LYS A 312 -16.82 8.12 -11.10
N LYS A 313 -16.27 6.96 -10.86
CA LYS A 313 -15.82 6.58 -9.52
C LYS A 313 -14.65 7.47 -9.11
N PHE A 314 -14.69 8.00 -7.89
CA PHE A 314 -13.56 8.71 -7.30
C PHE A 314 -12.42 7.73 -6.95
N PHE A 315 -11.19 8.21 -7.04
CA PHE A 315 -10.07 7.53 -6.43
C PHE A 315 -10.26 7.44 -4.93
N PHE A 316 -9.85 6.32 -4.38
CA PHE A 316 -9.84 6.10 -2.95
C PHE A 316 -8.52 5.49 -2.52
N THR A 317 -7.85 6.16 -1.58
CA THR A 317 -6.70 5.61 -0.87
C THR A 317 -7.09 5.47 0.58
N GLY A 318 -7.02 4.27 1.12
CA GLY A 318 -7.48 4.00 2.46
C GLY A 318 -7.96 2.57 2.67
N MET A 319 -8.92 2.40 3.56
CA MET A 319 -9.47 1.11 3.94
C MET A 319 -10.97 1.18 4.15
N ARG A 320 -11.70 0.20 3.64
CA ARG A 320 -13.15 0.04 3.85
C ARG A 320 -13.54 -1.42 3.98
N SER A 321 -14.67 -1.68 4.57
CA SER A 321 -15.15 -3.04 4.91
C SER A 321 -15.19 -4.01 3.72
N ALA A 322 -15.45 -3.51 2.52
CA ALA A 322 -15.51 -4.39 1.35
C ALA A 322 -14.17 -5.08 1.05
N GLU A 323 -13.04 -4.41 1.30
CA GLU A 323 -11.72 -5.04 1.17
C GLU A 323 -11.55 -6.16 2.20
N MET A 324 -11.97 -5.94 3.44
CA MET A 324 -11.91 -6.95 4.50
C MET A 324 -12.78 -8.17 4.18
N ALA A 325 -13.97 -7.96 3.62
CA ALA A 325 -14.83 -9.06 3.18
C ALA A 325 -14.18 -9.88 2.04
N LEU A 326 -13.52 -9.20 1.10
CA LEU A 326 -12.79 -9.85 0.00
C LEU A 326 -11.57 -10.64 0.51
N ILE A 327 -10.85 -10.11 1.51
CA ILE A 327 -9.76 -10.83 2.18
C ILE A 327 -10.32 -12.08 2.88
N SER A 328 -11.40 -11.96 3.67
CA SER A 328 -11.99 -13.08 4.40
C SER A 328 -12.38 -14.22 3.48
N MET A 329 -13.10 -13.93 2.37
CA MET A 329 -13.57 -14.97 1.47
C MET A 329 -12.44 -15.64 0.66
N GLU A 330 -11.42 -14.89 0.27
CA GLU A 330 -10.24 -15.44 -0.40
C GLU A 330 -9.43 -16.33 0.56
N CYS A 331 -9.25 -15.89 1.80
CA CYS A 331 -8.59 -16.69 2.83
C CYS A 331 -9.37 -17.99 3.11
N ALA A 332 -10.70 -17.93 3.19
CA ALA A 332 -11.52 -19.13 3.33
C ALA A 332 -11.29 -20.14 2.21
N TYR A 333 -11.15 -19.66 0.95
CA TYR A 333 -10.81 -20.51 -0.18
C TYR A 333 -9.45 -21.19 0.02
N HIS A 334 -8.40 -20.44 0.35
CA HIS A 334 -7.05 -20.99 0.52
C HIS A 334 -6.93 -21.94 1.74
N LEU A 335 -7.75 -21.77 2.75
CA LEU A 335 -7.87 -22.69 3.88
C LEU A 335 -8.63 -23.97 3.54
N GLY A 336 -9.12 -24.15 2.31
CA GLY A 336 -9.92 -25.29 1.88
C GLY A 336 -11.38 -25.25 2.34
N MET A 337 -11.82 -24.12 2.90
CA MET A 337 -13.19 -23.90 3.40
C MET A 337 -14.12 -23.46 2.24
N GLN A 338 -14.25 -24.29 1.21
CA GLN A 338 -14.91 -23.90 -0.05
C GLN A 338 -16.37 -23.48 0.14
N ASP A 339 -17.14 -24.15 1.00
CA ASP A 339 -18.53 -23.78 1.29
C ASP A 339 -18.63 -22.40 1.97
N SER A 340 -17.70 -22.11 2.87
CA SER A 340 -17.61 -20.80 3.53
C SER A 340 -17.26 -19.71 2.52
N ALA A 341 -16.26 -19.94 1.68
CA ALA A 341 -15.85 -19.00 0.64
C ALA A 341 -16.98 -18.71 -0.36
N LEU A 342 -17.70 -19.75 -0.77
CA LEU A 342 -18.85 -19.62 -1.67
C LEU A 342 -20.02 -18.89 -1.00
N TYR A 343 -20.29 -19.17 0.27
CA TYR A 343 -21.31 -18.46 1.04
C TYR A 343 -20.96 -16.97 1.15
N GLU A 344 -19.74 -16.64 1.56
CA GLU A 344 -19.27 -15.24 1.68
C GLU A 344 -19.31 -14.52 0.33
N LEU A 345 -18.93 -15.20 -0.77
CA LEU A 345 -19.05 -14.67 -2.14
C LEU A 345 -20.51 -14.33 -2.50
N ASN A 346 -21.44 -15.23 -2.24
CA ASN A 346 -22.87 -15.01 -2.52
C ASN A 346 -23.42 -13.87 -1.66
N MET A 347 -23.08 -13.79 -0.39
CA MET A 347 -23.46 -12.69 0.51
C MET A 347 -22.90 -11.35 0.04
N PHE A 348 -21.64 -11.32 -0.40
CA PHE A 348 -21.03 -10.12 -0.97
C PHE A 348 -21.77 -9.67 -2.23
N ARG A 349 -22.04 -10.60 -3.15
CA ARG A 349 -22.79 -10.32 -4.40
C ARG A 349 -24.21 -9.84 -4.13
N GLN A 350 -24.89 -10.39 -3.13
CA GLN A 350 -26.21 -9.95 -2.72
C GLN A 350 -26.24 -8.48 -2.28
N ASN A 351 -25.19 -8.00 -1.64
CA ASN A 351 -25.04 -6.58 -1.28
C ASN A 351 -24.76 -5.66 -2.49
N ARG A 352 -24.49 -6.21 -3.67
CA ARG A 352 -24.08 -5.47 -4.87
C ARG A 352 -25.03 -5.65 -6.05
N ILE A 353 -25.75 -6.76 -6.13
CA ILE A 353 -26.47 -7.16 -7.33
C ILE A 353 -27.92 -7.48 -6.98
N THR A 354 -28.85 -6.70 -7.49
CA THR A 354 -30.28 -6.92 -7.31
C THR A 354 -30.74 -8.10 -8.15
N GLY A 355 -31.45 -9.06 -7.51
CA GLY A 355 -31.96 -10.24 -8.21
C GLY A 355 -30.86 -11.15 -8.75
N MET A 356 -29.70 -11.18 -8.08
CA MET A 356 -28.58 -12.02 -8.50
C MET A 356 -28.93 -13.51 -8.51
N TYR A 357 -28.26 -14.26 -9.39
CA TYR A 357 -28.23 -15.70 -9.31
C TYR A 357 -27.29 -16.16 -8.20
N VAL A 358 -27.78 -16.99 -7.29
CA VAL A 358 -26.99 -17.58 -6.20
C VAL A 358 -26.17 -18.73 -6.77
N TYR A 359 -24.84 -18.63 -6.67
CA TYR A 359 -23.95 -19.68 -7.15
C TYR A 359 -23.92 -20.88 -6.18
N ASN A 360 -23.82 -22.06 -6.75
CA ASN A 360 -23.28 -23.24 -6.09
C ASN A 360 -22.01 -23.69 -6.87
N LEU A 361 -21.26 -24.64 -6.34
CA LEU A 361 -20.00 -25.07 -6.97
C LEU A 361 -20.14 -25.52 -8.43
N ALA A 362 -21.31 -26.09 -8.80
CA ALA A 362 -21.57 -26.56 -10.15
C ALA A 362 -22.04 -25.45 -11.10
N THR A 363 -22.52 -24.31 -10.57
CA THR A 363 -23.08 -23.20 -11.37
C THR A 363 -22.18 -21.96 -11.39
N LEU A 364 -20.99 -22.04 -10.78
CA LEU A 364 -19.97 -21.02 -10.92
C LEU A 364 -19.59 -20.84 -12.41
N PRO A 365 -19.36 -19.61 -12.88
CA PRO A 365 -18.83 -19.39 -14.23
C PRO A 365 -17.53 -20.19 -14.45
N PRO A 366 -17.34 -20.78 -15.64
CA PRO A 366 -16.08 -21.46 -15.97
C PRO A 366 -14.91 -20.47 -15.91
N VAL A 367 -13.71 -21.00 -15.70
CA VAL A 367 -12.49 -20.19 -15.72
C VAL A 367 -12.32 -19.57 -17.10
N ASP A 368 -12.12 -18.23 -17.14
CA ASP A 368 -11.77 -17.49 -18.35
C ASP A 368 -10.25 -17.65 -18.60
N ASP A 369 -9.90 -18.47 -19.57
CA ASP A 369 -8.52 -18.76 -19.97
C ASP A 369 -7.87 -17.60 -20.74
N THR A 370 -8.64 -16.57 -21.11
CA THR A 370 -8.14 -15.34 -21.76
C THR A 370 -7.75 -14.26 -20.77
N ALA A 371 -8.13 -14.40 -19.48
CA ALA A 371 -7.76 -13.45 -18.44
C ALA A 371 -6.24 -13.41 -18.20
N LEU A 372 -5.71 -12.23 -17.80
CA LEU A 372 -4.27 -12.11 -17.50
C LEU A 372 -3.87 -12.95 -16.28
N ILE A 373 -4.67 -12.94 -15.22
CA ILE A 373 -4.45 -13.81 -14.06
C ILE A 373 -4.92 -15.22 -14.40
N ARG A 374 -4.02 -16.19 -14.37
CA ARG A 374 -4.29 -17.61 -14.67
C ARG A 374 -3.97 -18.55 -13.50
N GLN A 375 -3.34 -18.02 -12.47
CA GLN A 375 -2.99 -18.74 -11.25
C GLN A 375 -3.34 -17.89 -10.04
N ASP A 376 -3.58 -18.55 -8.93
CA ASP A 376 -3.81 -17.88 -7.65
C ASP A 376 -2.49 -17.45 -6.99
N ALA A 377 -2.60 -16.80 -5.83
CA ALA A 377 -1.45 -16.34 -5.07
C ALA A 377 -0.50 -17.46 -4.62
N THR A 378 -0.95 -18.73 -4.62
CA THR A 378 -0.10 -19.90 -4.30
C THR A 378 0.56 -20.51 -5.54
N GLY A 379 0.35 -19.91 -6.72
CA GLY A 379 0.87 -20.41 -8.01
C GLY A 379 0.07 -21.57 -8.61
N LYS A 380 -1.07 -21.93 -8.03
CA LYS A 380 -1.95 -22.98 -8.57
C LYS A 380 -2.85 -22.41 -9.66
N PRO A 381 -3.21 -23.21 -10.69
CA PRO A 381 -4.22 -22.82 -11.68
C PRO A 381 -5.52 -22.38 -11.00
N LEU A 382 -6.17 -21.35 -11.57
CA LEU A 382 -7.44 -20.88 -11.03
C LEU A 382 -8.52 -21.97 -11.10
N THR A 383 -9.34 -22.04 -10.05
CA THR A 383 -10.62 -22.73 -10.07
C THR A 383 -11.77 -21.74 -10.33
N PRO A 384 -12.96 -22.18 -10.72
CA PRO A 384 -14.12 -21.31 -10.88
C PRO A 384 -14.42 -20.43 -9.65
N LEU A 385 -14.25 -20.98 -8.44
CA LEU A 385 -14.53 -20.26 -7.21
C LEU A 385 -13.53 -19.13 -6.95
N ILE A 386 -12.23 -19.40 -7.03
CA ILE A 386 -11.23 -18.34 -6.79
C ILE A 386 -11.28 -17.27 -7.88
N GLN A 387 -11.53 -17.64 -9.14
CA GLN A 387 -11.68 -16.63 -10.19
C GLN A 387 -12.92 -15.75 -9.94
N ALA A 388 -14.03 -16.30 -9.49
CA ALA A 388 -15.21 -15.52 -9.14
C ALA A 388 -14.91 -14.54 -8.00
N ILE A 389 -14.15 -14.95 -6.98
CA ILE A 389 -13.71 -14.09 -5.87
C ILE A 389 -12.80 -12.95 -6.39
N LEU A 390 -11.78 -13.27 -7.19
CA LEU A 390 -10.88 -12.27 -7.78
C LEU A 390 -11.61 -11.31 -8.71
N ASN A 391 -12.63 -11.77 -9.45
CA ASN A 391 -13.46 -10.91 -10.29
C ASN A 391 -14.31 -9.95 -9.44
N GLU A 392 -14.87 -10.39 -8.31
CA GLU A 392 -15.59 -9.49 -7.40
C GLU A 392 -14.62 -8.47 -6.77
N ARG A 393 -13.39 -8.87 -6.40
CA ARG A 393 -12.35 -7.97 -5.93
C ARG A 393 -12.02 -6.90 -6.98
N ARG A 394 -11.77 -7.30 -8.21
CA ARG A 394 -11.48 -6.40 -9.33
C ARG A 394 -12.60 -5.40 -9.58
N LYS A 395 -13.89 -5.83 -9.56
CA LYS A 395 -15.04 -4.94 -9.71
C LYS A 395 -15.19 -3.96 -8.56
N GLU A 396 -14.94 -4.41 -7.34
CA GLU A 396 -15.17 -3.64 -6.12
C GLU A 396 -14.06 -2.61 -5.87
N LEU A 397 -12.81 -3.03 -5.96
CA LEU A 397 -11.64 -2.22 -5.59
C LEU A 397 -11.02 -1.47 -6.78
N TYR A 398 -11.70 -1.39 -7.90
CA TYR A 398 -11.31 -0.54 -9.02
C TYR A 398 -11.10 0.91 -8.57
N LEU A 399 -9.99 1.53 -8.94
CA LEU A 399 -9.54 2.87 -8.51
C LEU A 399 -9.29 3.00 -6.98
N GLU A 400 -8.99 1.92 -6.30
CA GLU A 400 -8.69 1.93 -4.88
C GLU A 400 -7.30 1.38 -4.62
N ASN A 401 -6.43 2.18 -3.96
CA ASN A 401 -5.06 1.79 -3.52
C ASN A 401 -4.16 1.17 -4.61
N GLY A 402 -4.49 1.31 -5.90
CA GLY A 402 -3.81 0.57 -6.97
C GLY A 402 -3.98 -0.94 -6.88
N ASP A 403 -5.07 -1.41 -6.28
CA ASP A 403 -5.32 -2.82 -5.92
C ASP A 403 -5.06 -3.76 -7.09
N ARG A 404 -5.52 -3.42 -8.30
CA ARG A 404 -5.35 -4.30 -9.47
C ARG A 404 -3.90 -4.58 -9.83
N TRP A 405 -2.98 -3.62 -9.70
CA TRP A 405 -1.55 -3.84 -9.94
C TRP A 405 -0.97 -4.87 -8.97
N PHE A 406 -1.32 -4.76 -7.70
CA PHE A 406 -0.86 -5.69 -6.67
C PHE A 406 -1.53 -7.06 -6.77
N GLU A 407 -2.76 -7.13 -7.27
CA GLU A 407 -3.42 -8.40 -7.61
C GLU A 407 -2.70 -9.13 -8.76
N LEU A 408 -2.31 -8.41 -9.82
CA LEU A 408 -1.48 -8.95 -10.89
C LEU A 408 -0.13 -9.43 -10.35
N LYS A 409 0.52 -8.63 -9.48
CA LYS A 409 1.78 -8.99 -8.83
C LYS A 409 1.66 -10.28 -8.02
N ARG A 410 0.63 -10.38 -7.19
CA ARG A 410 0.42 -11.51 -6.28
C ARG A 410 0.03 -12.79 -7.00
N ASN A 411 -0.74 -12.68 -8.07
CA ASN A 411 -1.31 -13.81 -8.82
C ASN A 411 -0.54 -14.07 -10.13
N GLY A 412 0.77 -14.23 -10.03
CA GLY A 412 1.59 -14.78 -11.12
C GLY A 412 2.42 -13.80 -11.92
N ARG A 413 2.28 -12.49 -11.72
CA ARG A 413 3.05 -11.47 -12.44
C ARG A 413 3.00 -11.68 -13.96
N PRO A 414 1.80 -11.67 -14.57
CA PRO A 414 1.66 -11.98 -15.99
C PRO A 414 2.42 -10.97 -16.87
N GLU A 415 3.08 -11.45 -17.89
CA GLU A 415 3.66 -10.60 -18.93
C GLU A 415 2.62 -10.29 -20.00
N TRP A 416 2.51 -9.05 -20.40
CA TRP A 416 1.59 -8.60 -21.42
C TRP A 416 2.11 -7.34 -22.11
N TRP A 417 1.45 -6.94 -23.19
CA TRP A 417 1.86 -5.76 -23.92
C TRP A 417 0.66 -4.98 -24.46
N VAL A 418 0.89 -3.70 -24.68
CA VAL A 418 -0.01 -2.81 -25.42
C VAL A 418 0.70 -2.26 -26.64
N ALA A 419 -0.05 -2.02 -27.70
CA ALA A 419 0.50 -1.45 -28.93
C ALA A 419 0.06 0.01 -29.06
N ARG A 420 0.99 0.86 -29.47
CA ARG A 420 0.72 2.22 -29.90
C ARG A 420 1.70 2.66 -30.97
N GLU A 421 1.19 3.33 -32.00
CA GLU A 421 2.01 3.93 -33.06
C GLU A 421 3.04 2.95 -33.66
N GLY A 422 2.64 1.69 -33.79
CA GLY A 422 3.52 0.63 -34.32
C GLY A 422 4.52 0.05 -33.33
N MET A 423 4.58 0.57 -32.12
CA MET A 423 5.45 0.04 -31.05
C MET A 423 4.68 -0.84 -30.09
N LYS A 424 5.35 -1.86 -29.57
CA LYS A 424 4.89 -2.70 -28.47
C LYS A 424 5.56 -2.26 -27.17
N PHE A 425 4.74 -2.06 -26.17
CA PHE A 425 5.18 -1.73 -24.84
C PHE A 425 4.86 -2.89 -23.91
N TRP A 426 5.84 -3.43 -23.25
CA TRP A 426 5.74 -4.65 -22.46
C TRP A 426 5.72 -4.34 -20.96
N THR A 427 4.81 -5.00 -20.25
CA THR A 427 4.93 -5.21 -18.82
C THR A 427 5.63 -6.55 -18.60
N ARG A 428 6.85 -6.51 -18.10
CA ARG A 428 7.67 -7.68 -17.81
C ARG A 428 7.52 -8.12 -16.36
N GLN A 429 7.81 -9.38 -16.09
CA GLN A 429 7.65 -9.96 -14.75
C GLN A 429 8.44 -9.21 -13.67
N PHE A 430 9.64 -8.74 -13.94
CA PHE A 430 10.46 -8.01 -12.98
C PHE A 430 9.86 -6.64 -12.61
N MET A 431 9.10 -6.00 -13.49
CA MET A 431 8.56 -4.65 -13.31
C MET A 431 7.49 -4.57 -12.20
N TYR A 432 6.94 -5.70 -11.77
CA TYR A 432 6.05 -5.75 -10.61
C TYR A 432 6.78 -5.51 -9.28
N THR A 433 8.10 -5.65 -9.26
CA THR A 433 8.96 -5.33 -8.11
C THR A 433 9.73 -4.07 -8.45
N TRP A 434 9.46 -2.98 -7.77
CA TRP A 434 10.01 -1.68 -8.12
C TRP A 434 11.50 -1.57 -7.82
N PRO A 435 12.24 -0.69 -8.53
CA PRO A 435 13.67 -0.53 -8.31
C PRO A 435 13.96 0.23 -7.02
N ILE A 436 15.05 -0.16 -6.36
CA ILE A 436 15.62 0.57 -5.23
C ILE A 436 16.21 1.88 -5.77
N ASN A 437 16.14 2.94 -4.97
CA ASN A 437 16.64 4.26 -5.34
C ASN A 437 18.14 4.21 -5.68
N VAL A 438 18.52 4.78 -6.81
CA VAL A 438 19.90 4.73 -7.30
C VAL A 438 20.87 5.47 -6.39
N THR A 439 20.45 6.58 -5.80
CA THR A 439 21.29 7.33 -4.86
C THR A 439 21.62 6.51 -3.62
N ASP A 440 20.66 5.71 -3.11
CA ASP A 440 20.92 4.83 -1.98
C ASP A 440 21.89 3.70 -2.35
N LEU A 441 21.79 3.17 -3.57
CA LEU A 441 22.74 2.16 -4.09
C LEU A 441 24.16 2.72 -4.22
N GLU A 442 24.30 3.95 -4.65
CA GLU A 442 25.62 4.62 -4.76
C GLU A 442 26.22 4.91 -3.39
N LEU A 443 25.42 5.32 -2.42
CA LEU A 443 25.89 5.67 -1.07
C LEU A 443 26.11 4.44 -0.17
N GLN A 444 25.53 3.30 -0.51
CA GLN A 444 25.57 2.07 0.30
C GLN A 444 26.05 0.88 -0.54
N PRO A 445 27.37 0.65 -0.64
CA PRO A 445 27.97 -0.35 -1.52
C PRO A 445 27.52 -1.80 -1.28
N GLY A 446 26.90 -2.09 -0.12
CA GLY A 446 26.32 -3.41 0.20
C GLY A 446 24.85 -3.57 -0.17
N LEU A 447 24.21 -2.50 -0.65
CA LEU A 447 22.81 -2.54 -1.08
C LEU A 447 22.72 -3.04 -2.53
N VAL A 448 21.88 -4.04 -2.77
CA VAL A 448 21.75 -4.71 -4.07
C VAL A 448 20.40 -4.39 -4.70
N GLN A 449 20.43 -4.01 -5.98
CA GLN A 449 19.23 -3.70 -6.78
C GLN A 449 18.32 -4.93 -6.96
N ASN A 450 17.06 -4.69 -7.21
CA ASN A 450 16.12 -5.72 -7.63
C ASN A 450 16.47 -6.24 -9.05
N PRO A 451 16.30 -7.55 -9.32
CA PRO A 451 16.60 -8.14 -10.62
C PRO A 451 15.86 -7.46 -11.77
N GLY A 452 16.51 -7.34 -12.91
CA GLY A 452 15.95 -6.76 -14.14
C GLY A 452 16.22 -5.26 -14.33
N TYR A 453 16.88 -4.62 -13.36
CA TYR A 453 17.25 -3.21 -13.42
C TYR A 453 18.78 -2.99 -13.49
N GLU A 454 19.56 -4.05 -13.62
CA GLU A 454 21.03 -3.99 -13.59
C GLU A 454 21.62 -3.23 -14.81
N GLU A 455 20.90 -3.23 -15.94
CA GLU A 455 21.33 -2.56 -17.17
C GLU A 455 20.82 -1.11 -17.30
N THR A 456 20.05 -0.64 -16.33
CA THR A 456 19.37 0.67 -16.40
C THR A 456 20.15 1.76 -15.68
N TYR A 457 21.30 1.43 -15.07
CA TYR A 457 22.10 2.34 -14.24
C TYR A 457 23.58 2.22 -14.54
#